data_e85087c58d62a122f9437ac30fa29350
#
_entry.id   e85087c58d62a122f9437ac30fa29350
#
_cell.length_a   1.000
_cell.length_b   1.000
_cell.length_c   1.000
_cell.angle_alpha   90.00
_cell.angle_beta   90.00
_cell.angle_gamma   90.00
#
_symmetry.space_group_name_H-M   'P 1'
#
loop_
_entity.id
_entity.type
_entity.pdbx_description
1 polymer ?
#
loop_
_entity_poly.entity_id
_entity_poly.type
_entity_poly.pdbx_seq_one_letter_code
_entity_poly.pdbx_strand_id
1 'polypeptide(L)'
;METRYPQQHLIPTFLKNLASHLYRSYPSLCLDGDLMSEDKSLLDLTTAHLNIGLRGVPVGTCRTSYVTPGEGVHYCGYPIGELAMMSPEDIVFLLFHKELPTLEESVEFRKNLQSRGELPDGIEQVLATLPKNGHPMDWLSVGIHTLGMLSGVDDWKEDSLNLIAKMPRLMGLIFRYREGRVSNIPADDFSLPLVGRFTNTLDLDGIDKAVMNRVLSTYLVLHMDHGGGNLSTFTGKAVASGHATVYSSMAGAMNALSGPLHGRANQSCFEFV
;
A
#
# COMPACT_ATOMS: atom_id res chain seq x y z
N MET A 1 1.35 26.09 16.76
CA MET A 1 2.56 25.70 16.03
C MET A 1 2.11 25.27 14.63
N GLU A 2 2.23 26.16 13.67
CA GLU A 2 1.87 25.91 12.26
C GLU A 2 3.00 25.16 11.58
N THR A 3 2.79 23.92 11.21
CA THR A 3 3.69 23.19 10.33
C THR A 3 3.38 23.55 8.88
N ARG A 4 4.13 24.47 8.33
CA ARG A 4 4.12 24.81 6.90
C ARG A 4 4.71 23.65 6.11
N TYR A 5 3.95 23.09 5.17
CA TYR A 5 4.45 22.23 4.12
C TYR A 5 5.34 23.02 3.15
N PRO A 6 6.52 22.52 2.75
CA PRO A 6 7.38 23.23 1.81
C PRO A 6 6.75 23.28 0.42
N GLN A 7 6.89 24.43 -0.20
CA GLN A 7 6.36 24.77 -1.52
C GLN A 7 7.08 24.00 -2.65
N GLN A 8 6.29 23.71 -3.66
CA GLN A 8 6.65 23.13 -4.95
C GLN A 8 7.69 23.96 -5.70
N HIS A 9 8.74 23.31 -6.23
CA HIS A 9 9.57 23.88 -7.30
C HIS A 9 9.83 22.87 -8.43
N LEU A 10 9.40 23.30 -9.61
CA LEU A 10 9.92 23.00 -10.96
C LEU A 10 9.67 21.59 -11.52
N ILE A 11 8.53 21.47 -12.19
CA ILE A 11 8.31 20.48 -13.26
C ILE A 11 8.89 21.05 -14.57
N PRO A 12 9.67 20.25 -15.37
CA PRO A 12 10.13 20.70 -16.68
C PRO A 12 8.96 21.11 -17.59
N THR A 13 9.14 22.17 -18.38
CA THR A 13 8.10 22.83 -19.18
C THR A 13 7.34 21.90 -20.13
N PHE A 14 7.97 20.81 -20.59
CA PHE A 14 7.35 19.80 -21.45
C PHE A 14 6.26 19.00 -20.71
N LEU A 15 6.51 18.59 -19.47
CA LEU A 15 5.53 17.88 -18.63
C LEU A 15 4.41 18.82 -18.15
N LYS A 16 4.70 20.12 -17.96
CA LYS A 16 3.66 21.13 -17.68
C LYS A 16 2.63 21.24 -18.78
N ASN A 17 3.05 21.16 -20.06
CA ASN A 17 2.13 21.25 -21.19
C ASN A 17 1.30 19.97 -21.38
N LEU A 18 1.85 18.80 -21.09
CA LEU A 18 1.12 17.53 -21.15
C LEU A 18 0.11 17.43 -19.98
N ALA A 19 0.57 17.75 -18.75
CA ALA A 19 -0.29 17.81 -17.59
C ALA A 19 -1.42 18.84 -17.77
N SER A 20 -1.13 20.03 -18.33
CA SER A 20 -2.14 21.06 -18.55
C SER A 20 -3.19 20.67 -19.58
N HIS A 21 -2.86 19.80 -20.54
CA HIS A 21 -3.83 19.29 -21.53
C HIS A 21 -4.74 18.22 -20.91
N LEU A 22 -4.22 17.34 -20.09
CA LEU A 22 -5.00 16.35 -19.31
C LEU A 22 -5.84 17.02 -18.21
N TYR A 23 -5.30 18.05 -17.55
CA TYR A 23 -6.04 18.86 -16.54
C TYR A 23 -7.24 19.60 -17.10
N ARG A 24 -7.21 20.02 -18.37
CA ARG A 24 -8.35 20.73 -19.00
C ARG A 24 -9.52 19.80 -19.35
N SER A 25 -9.26 18.50 -19.50
CA SER A 25 -10.29 17.53 -19.85
C SER A 25 -11.08 17.01 -18.66
N TYR A 26 -10.52 17.09 -17.44
CA TYR A 26 -11.17 16.57 -16.21
C TYR A 26 -10.91 17.49 -14.99
N PRO A 27 -11.54 18.67 -14.94
CA PRO A 27 -11.29 19.64 -13.87
C PRO A 27 -11.80 19.18 -12.49
N SER A 28 -12.57 18.09 -12.41
CA SER A 28 -13.18 17.62 -11.17
C SER A 28 -12.36 16.57 -10.38
N LEU A 29 -11.21 16.11 -10.90
CA LEU A 29 -10.48 14.98 -10.31
C LEU A 29 -9.21 15.32 -9.53
N CYS A 30 -8.64 16.51 -9.73
CA CYS A 30 -7.52 17.00 -8.94
C CYS A 30 -7.90 18.35 -8.35
N LEU A 31 -8.27 18.35 -7.08
CA LEU A 31 -8.49 19.58 -6.32
C LEU A 31 -7.11 20.20 -6.03
N ASP A 32 -6.69 21.15 -6.85
CA ASP A 32 -5.60 22.07 -6.51
C ASP A 32 -5.97 22.89 -5.27
N GLY A 33 -4.96 23.34 -4.53
CA GLY A 33 -5.14 24.04 -3.26
C GLY A 33 -6.09 25.25 -3.27
N ASP A 34 -6.45 25.78 -4.45
CA ASP A 34 -7.39 26.88 -4.61
C ASP A 34 -8.87 26.49 -4.42
N LEU A 35 -9.22 25.19 -4.50
CA LEU A 35 -10.60 24.74 -4.23
C LEU A 35 -10.96 24.70 -2.74
N MET A 36 -9.97 24.87 -1.86
CA MET A 36 -10.19 24.97 -0.41
C MET A 36 -10.48 26.40 0.06
N SER A 37 -10.47 27.39 -0.85
CA SER A 37 -10.71 28.81 -0.50
C SER A 37 -12.17 29.21 -0.50
N GLU A 38 -13.08 28.42 -1.06
CA GLU A 38 -14.52 28.65 -1.03
C GLU A 38 -15.24 27.48 -0.37
N ASP A 39 -16.05 27.77 0.63
CA ASP A 39 -16.94 26.82 1.32
C ASP A 39 -18.07 26.39 0.35
N LYS A 40 -17.78 25.40 -0.53
CA LYS A 40 -18.78 24.84 -1.46
C LYS A 40 -19.36 23.56 -0.88
N SER A 41 -20.68 23.46 -0.85
CA SER A 41 -21.36 22.20 -0.54
C SER A 41 -20.99 21.16 -1.60
N LEU A 42 -20.44 20.01 -1.15
CA LEU A 42 -20.10 18.86 -2.01
C LEU A 42 -21.25 17.85 -2.06
N LEU A 43 -22.07 17.78 -1.01
CA LEU A 43 -23.14 16.79 -0.88
C LEU A 43 -24.18 17.29 0.15
N ASP A 44 -25.46 17.18 -0.21
CA ASP A 44 -26.56 17.38 0.73
C ASP A 44 -26.89 16.06 1.43
N LEU A 45 -26.70 15.98 2.74
CA LEU A 45 -26.98 14.80 3.52
C LEU A 45 -28.49 14.65 3.77
N THR A 46 -29.03 13.49 3.50
CA THR A 46 -30.41 13.11 3.76
C THR A 46 -30.48 11.87 4.62
N THR A 47 -31.66 11.51 5.14
CA THR A 47 -31.85 10.29 5.94
C THR A 47 -31.52 9.03 5.15
N ALA A 48 -31.54 9.05 3.83
CA ALA A 48 -31.13 7.91 2.99
C ALA A 48 -29.65 7.55 3.19
N HIS A 49 -28.79 8.55 3.47
CA HIS A 49 -27.35 8.33 3.69
C HIS A 49 -27.05 7.53 4.97
N LEU A 50 -27.98 7.48 5.93
CA LEU A 50 -27.78 6.68 7.16
C LEU A 50 -27.70 5.18 6.91
N ASN A 51 -28.22 4.70 5.79
CA ASN A 51 -28.32 3.26 5.46
C ASN A 51 -27.41 2.83 4.31
N ILE A 52 -26.68 3.74 3.66
CA ILE A 52 -25.81 3.42 2.50
C ILE A 52 -24.31 3.35 2.87
N GLY A 53 -23.98 3.54 4.13
CA GLY A 53 -22.59 3.66 4.58
C GLY A 53 -21.90 4.87 3.95
N LEU A 54 -20.69 4.67 3.42
CA LEU A 54 -19.92 5.76 2.78
C LEU A 54 -20.08 5.81 1.25
N ARG A 55 -21.00 5.06 0.67
CA ARG A 55 -21.19 5.05 -0.77
C ARG A 55 -21.63 6.44 -1.26
N GLY A 56 -20.83 7.05 -2.15
CA GLY A 56 -21.10 8.38 -2.70
C GLY A 56 -20.84 9.53 -1.73
N VAL A 57 -20.34 9.25 -0.52
CA VAL A 57 -19.97 10.29 0.47
C VAL A 57 -18.49 10.61 0.31
N PRO A 58 -18.12 11.88 0.04
CA PRO A 58 -16.71 12.27 -0.02
C PRO A 58 -16.07 12.14 1.36
N VAL A 59 -15.01 11.38 1.48
CA VAL A 59 -14.32 11.08 2.76
C VAL A 59 -12.90 11.63 2.83
N GLY A 60 -12.46 12.31 1.80
CA GLY A 60 -11.14 12.93 1.71
C GLY A 60 -10.62 13.00 0.28
N THR A 61 -9.42 13.56 0.14
CA THR A 61 -8.71 13.66 -1.14
C THR A 61 -7.72 12.51 -1.31
N CYS A 62 -7.50 12.08 -2.55
CA CYS A 62 -6.39 11.23 -2.94
C CYS A 62 -5.48 11.98 -3.90
N ARG A 63 -4.17 11.95 -3.64
CA ARG A 63 -3.16 12.63 -4.46
C ARG A 63 -2.22 11.66 -5.14
N THR A 64 -2.42 10.37 -4.96
CA THR A 64 -1.51 9.32 -5.46
C THR A 64 -2.11 8.54 -6.59
N SER A 65 -3.43 8.38 -6.63
CA SER A 65 -4.09 7.64 -7.70
C SER A 65 -5.50 8.18 -7.98
N TYR A 66 -5.96 7.89 -9.18
CA TYR A 66 -7.34 8.11 -9.60
C TYR A 66 -7.74 7.06 -10.65
N VAL A 67 -9.04 6.89 -10.83
CA VAL A 67 -9.60 5.98 -11.82
C VAL A 67 -10.54 6.77 -12.72
N THR A 68 -10.32 6.71 -14.04
CA THR A 68 -11.19 7.35 -15.02
C THR A 68 -11.96 6.32 -15.82
N PRO A 69 -13.24 6.58 -16.17
CA PRO A 69 -13.95 5.74 -17.13
C PRO A 69 -13.23 5.75 -18.49
N GLY A 70 -12.83 4.57 -18.96
CA GLY A 70 -12.20 4.40 -20.27
C GLY A 70 -10.67 4.40 -20.30
N GLU A 71 -10.00 5.14 -19.40
CA GLU A 71 -8.52 5.15 -19.32
C GLU A 71 -7.97 4.28 -18.19
N GLY A 72 -8.82 3.92 -17.22
CA GLY A 72 -8.44 3.04 -16.13
C GLY A 72 -7.73 3.76 -14.97
N VAL A 73 -6.82 3.04 -14.32
CA VAL A 73 -6.11 3.49 -13.12
C VAL A 73 -4.86 4.29 -13.51
N HIS A 74 -4.61 5.37 -12.78
CA HIS A 74 -3.39 6.18 -12.89
C HIS A 74 -2.75 6.33 -11.51
N TYR A 75 -1.43 6.21 -11.45
CA TYR A 75 -0.62 6.54 -10.26
C TYR A 75 0.19 7.79 -10.53
N CYS A 76 -0.03 8.84 -9.76
CA CYS A 76 0.66 10.13 -9.90
C CYS A 76 0.64 10.70 -11.32
N GLY A 77 -0.42 10.40 -12.11
CA GLY A 77 -0.58 10.82 -13.49
C GLY A 77 -0.07 9.82 -14.55
N TYR A 78 0.60 8.74 -14.15
CA TYR A 78 1.06 7.69 -15.06
C TYR A 78 -0.02 6.61 -15.23
N PRO A 79 -0.37 6.23 -16.48
CA PRO A 79 -1.32 5.14 -16.74
C PRO A 79 -0.78 3.82 -16.19
N ILE A 80 -1.64 3.01 -15.56
CA ILE A 80 -1.24 1.73 -14.97
C ILE A 80 -0.60 0.77 -15.98
N GLY A 81 -1.00 0.84 -17.25
CA GLY A 81 -0.43 0.02 -18.32
C GLY A 81 1.07 0.27 -18.56
N GLU A 82 1.54 1.51 -18.35
CA GLU A 82 2.96 1.86 -18.45
C GLU A 82 3.76 1.38 -17.23
N LEU A 83 3.10 1.31 -16.08
CA LEU A 83 3.72 0.95 -14.80
C LEU A 83 3.75 -0.56 -14.55
N ALA A 84 2.85 -1.32 -15.17
CA ALA A 84 2.59 -2.74 -14.85
C ALA A 84 3.82 -3.65 -14.91
N MET A 85 4.82 -3.31 -15.73
CA MET A 85 6.06 -4.09 -15.90
C MET A 85 7.25 -3.50 -15.13
N MET A 86 7.05 -2.41 -14.41
CA MET A 86 8.09 -1.81 -13.57
C MET A 86 8.26 -2.61 -12.27
N SER A 87 9.36 -2.36 -11.55
CA SER A 87 9.55 -3.00 -10.25
C SER A 87 8.60 -2.41 -9.21
N PRO A 88 8.08 -3.23 -8.28
CA PRO A 88 7.29 -2.71 -7.16
C PRO A 88 7.99 -1.61 -6.36
N GLU A 89 9.30 -1.71 -6.19
CA GLU A 89 10.10 -0.71 -5.48
C GLU A 89 10.07 0.66 -6.17
N ASP A 90 10.13 0.69 -7.51
CA ASP A 90 10.06 1.94 -8.27
C ASP A 90 8.67 2.58 -8.19
N ILE A 91 7.62 1.75 -8.07
CA ILE A 91 6.26 2.27 -7.86
C ILE A 91 6.07 2.77 -6.42
N VAL A 92 6.67 2.11 -5.42
CA VAL A 92 6.72 2.67 -4.06
C VAL A 92 7.40 4.04 -4.08
N PHE A 93 8.54 4.17 -4.76
CA PHE A 93 9.22 5.45 -4.93
C PHE A 93 8.29 6.50 -5.57
N LEU A 94 7.63 6.15 -6.67
CA LEU A 94 6.67 7.02 -7.36
C LEU A 94 5.58 7.53 -6.40
N LEU A 95 4.99 6.65 -5.58
CA LEU A 95 3.93 7.03 -4.66
C LEU A 95 4.42 7.95 -3.53
N PHE A 96 5.67 7.82 -3.11
CA PHE A 96 6.28 8.71 -2.09
C PHE A 96 6.71 10.05 -2.68
N HIS A 97 7.34 10.06 -3.86
CA HIS A 97 7.99 11.23 -4.46
C HIS A 97 7.16 11.93 -5.53
N LYS A 98 6.09 11.29 -6.04
CA LYS A 98 5.19 11.78 -7.11
C LYS A 98 5.81 11.82 -8.51
N GLU A 99 6.98 11.27 -8.68
CA GLU A 99 7.71 11.14 -9.94
C GLU A 99 8.45 9.81 -9.97
N LEU A 100 8.68 9.29 -11.18
CA LEU A 100 9.42 8.04 -11.35
C LEU A 100 10.91 8.25 -11.03
N PRO A 101 11.56 7.25 -10.41
CA PRO A 101 12.98 7.36 -10.11
C PRO A 101 13.84 7.36 -11.38
N THR A 102 14.93 8.07 -11.34
CA THR A 102 16.08 7.83 -12.24
C THR A 102 16.68 6.45 -11.93
N LEU A 103 17.55 5.96 -12.80
CA LEU A 103 18.24 4.68 -12.58
C LEU A 103 19.05 4.69 -11.26
N GLU A 104 19.71 5.81 -10.96
CA GLU A 104 20.51 5.97 -9.75
C GLU A 104 19.63 5.96 -8.50
N GLU A 105 18.56 6.74 -8.49
CA GLU A 105 17.57 6.78 -7.40
C GLU A 105 16.91 5.42 -7.17
N SER A 106 16.57 4.69 -8.25
CA SER A 106 16.01 3.35 -8.16
C SER A 106 16.97 2.39 -7.44
N VAL A 107 18.25 2.41 -7.80
CA VAL A 107 19.27 1.57 -7.15
C VAL A 107 19.46 1.94 -5.68
N GLU A 108 19.54 3.23 -5.37
CA GLU A 108 19.68 3.72 -4.01
C GLU A 108 18.46 3.40 -3.14
N PHE A 109 17.27 3.61 -3.67
CA PHE A 109 16.01 3.31 -2.97
C PHE A 109 15.85 1.82 -2.65
N ARG A 110 16.22 0.94 -3.60
CA ARG A 110 16.24 -0.52 -3.34
C ARG A 110 17.21 -0.89 -2.23
N LYS A 111 18.42 -0.34 -2.23
CA LYS A 111 19.38 -0.55 -1.12
C LYS A 111 18.84 -0.06 0.21
N ASN A 112 18.16 1.08 0.20
CA ASN A 112 17.52 1.62 1.40
C ASN A 112 16.46 0.66 1.94
N LEU A 113 15.55 0.13 1.10
CA LEU A 113 14.56 -0.86 1.52
C LEU A 113 15.22 -2.17 1.99
N GLN A 114 16.26 -2.64 1.31
CA GLN A 114 17.01 -3.84 1.72
C GLN A 114 17.60 -3.70 3.12
N SER A 115 18.21 -2.55 3.44
CA SER A 115 18.81 -2.29 4.75
C SER A 115 17.80 -2.23 5.91
N ARG A 116 16.51 -2.04 5.62
CA ARG A 116 15.42 -1.94 6.59
C ARG A 116 14.67 -3.26 6.80
N GLY A 117 14.99 -4.28 6.01
CA GLY A 117 14.16 -5.47 5.86
C GLY A 117 14.20 -6.44 7.02
N GLU A 118 15.18 -6.34 7.92
CA GLU A 118 15.34 -7.25 9.05
C GLU A 118 14.15 -7.13 10.03
N LEU A 119 13.59 -8.30 10.39
CA LEU A 119 12.55 -8.35 11.40
C LEU A 119 13.16 -8.25 12.80
N PRO A 120 12.54 -7.50 13.72
CA PRO A 120 13.00 -7.46 15.09
C PRO A 120 12.78 -8.81 15.80
N ASP A 121 13.65 -9.09 16.76
CA ASP A 121 13.49 -10.22 17.66
C ASP A 121 12.11 -10.20 18.33
N GLY A 122 11.49 -11.37 18.47
CA GLY A 122 10.17 -11.52 19.08
C GLY A 122 9.01 -11.70 18.11
N ILE A 123 9.15 -11.33 16.85
CA ILE A 123 8.07 -11.51 15.84
C ILE A 123 7.71 -13.00 15.71
N GLU A 124 8.71 -13.87 15.53
CA GLU A 124 8.45 -15.30 15.32
C GLU A 124 7.83 -15.95 16.56
N GLN A 125 8.23 -15.52 17.77
CA GLN A 125 7.63 -15.99 19.01
C GLN A 125 6.13 -15.64 19.07
N VAL A 126 5.76 -14.42 18.68
CA VAL A 126 4.34 -14.03 18.63
C VAL A 126 3.60 -14.86 17.61
N LEU A 127 4.11 -15.01 16.39
CA LEU A 127 3.48 -15.82 15.36
C LEU A 127 3.30 -17.29 15.79
N ALA A 128 4.27 -17.86 16.52
CA ALA A 128 4.20 -19.24 17.01
C ALA A 128 3.04 -19.49 17.99
N THR A 129 2.57 -18.45 18.69
CA THR A 129 1.47 -18.55 19.67
C THR A 129 0.09 -18.33 19.09
N LEU A 130 -0.02 -17.85 17.85
CA LEU A 130 -1.31 -17.54 17.23
C LEU A 130 -2.10 -18.80 16.87
N PRO A 131 -3.44 -18.78 16.99
CA PRO A 131 -4.30 -19.90 16.63
C PRO A 131 -4.22 -20.19 15.12
N LYS A 132 -3.79 -21.38 14.73
CA LYS A 132 -3.58 -21.76 13.31
C LYS A 132 -4.83 -21.68 12.44
N ASN A 133 -6.02 -21.79 13.03
CA ASN A 133 -7.31 -21.65 12.35
C ASN A 133 -7.73 -20.17 12.15
N GLY A 134 -6.99 -19.20 12.69
CA GLY A 134 -7.23 -17.78 12.46
C GLY A 134 -7.04 -17.41 10.97
N HIS A 135 -7.82 -16.43 10.50
CA HIS A 135 -7.68 -15.95 9.13
C HIS A 135 -6.29 -15.29 8.93
N PRO A 136 -5.61 -15.44 7.77
CA PRO A 136 -4.28 -14.86 7.54
C PRO A 136 -4.25 -13.34 7.73
N MET A 137 -5.34 -12.63 7.45
CA MET A 137 -5.44 -11.19 7.66
C MET A 137 -5.45 -10.81 9.15
N ASP A 138 -5.99 -11.64 10.03
CA ASP A 138 -5.92 -11.43 11.48
C ASP A 138 -4.48 -11.58 11.97
N TRP A 139 -3.78 -12.59 11.48
CA TRP A 139 -2.35 -12.78 11.74
C TRP A 139 -1.52 -11.59 11.27
N LEU A 140 -1.84 -11.07 10.07
CA LEU A 140 -1.15 -9.92 9.49
C LEU A 140 -1.36 -8.67 10.35
N SER A 141 -2.60 -8.42 10.80
CA SER A 141 -2.91 -7.30 11.69
C SER A 141 -2.12 -7.38 13.00
N VAL A 142 -2.07 -8.57 13.64
CA VAL A 142 -1.25 -8.80 14.83
C VAL A 142 0.24 -8.58 14.54
N GLY A 143 0.74 -9.11 13.42
CA GLY A 143 2.14 -8.93 13.02
C GLY A 143 2.51 -7.46 12.82
N ILE A 144 1.66 -6.69 12.16
CA ILE A 144 1.86 -5.24 11.96
C ILE A 144 1.90 -4.51 13.31
N HIS A 145 0.96 -4.78 14.21
CA HIS A 145 0.98 -4.19 15.56
C HIS A 145 2.24 -4.55 16.33
N THR A 146 2.65 -5.82 16.25
CA THR A 146 3.87 -6.30 16.93
C THR A 146 5.11 -5.58 16.38
N LEU A 147 5.21 -5.40 15.04
CA LEU A 147 6.28 -4.62 14.44
C LEU A 147 6.33 -3.20 15.00
N GLY A 148 5.18 -2.54 15.11
CA GLY A 148 5.10 -1.18 15.68
C GLY A 148 5.58 -1.11 17.12
N MET A 149 5.20 -2.09 17.95
CA MET A 149 5.64 -2.15 19.35
C MET A 149 7.14 -2.41 19.51
N LEU A 150 7.74 -3.20 18.60
CA LEU A 150 9.13 -3.61 18.70
C LEU A 150 10.12 -2.67 17.98
N SER A 151 9.69 -1.99 16.92
CA SER A 151 10.59 -1.24 16.05
C SER A 151 10.02 0.07 15.49
N GLY A 152 8.89 0.55 16.00
CA GLY A 152 8.35 1.86 15.61
C GLY A 152 9.26 3.00 16.11
N VAL A 153 9.46 4.02 15.28
CA VAL A 153 10.34 5.17 15.57
C VAL A 153 9.58 6.50 15.68
N ASP A 154 8.26 6.46 15.54
CA ASP A 154 7.35 7.61 15.63
C ASP A 154 7.64 8.71 14.56
N ASP A 155 8.19 8.28 13.44
CA ASP A 155 8.28 9.06 12.20
C ASP A 155 7.52 8.33 11.11
N TRP A 156 6.48 8.97 10.55
CA TRP A 156 5.58 8.30 9.63
C TRP A 156 6.24 7.86 8.31
N LYS A 157 7.27 8.58 7.84
CA LYS A 157 7.99 8.21 6.62
C LYS A 157 8.90 7.00 6.88
N GLU A 158 9.68 7.09 7.95
CA GLU A 158 10.56 6.01 8.36
C GLU A 158 9.76 4.75 8.70
N ASP A 159 8.69 4.86 9.47
CA ASP A 159 7.83 3.74 9.83
C ASP A 159 7.14 3.13 8.61
N SER A 160 6.73 3.94 7.62
CA SER A 160 6.16 3.42 6.36
C SER A 160 7.18 2.63 5.56
N LEU A 161 8.41 3.14 5.39
CA LEU A 161 9.48 2.45 4.67
C LEU A 161 9.91 1.18 5.42
N ASN A 162 10.02 1.25 6.75
CA ASN A 162 10.34 0.10 7.60
C ASN A 162 9.26 -0.99 7.47
N LEU A 163 7.99 -0.62 7.50
CA LEU A 163 6.88 -1.56 7.35
C LEU A 163 6.90 -2.22 5.96
N ILE A 164 7.02 -1.43 4.88
CA ILE A 164 7.11 -1.94 3.50
C ILE A 164 8.27 -2.93 3.37
N ALA A 165 9.44 -2.59 3.88
CA ALA A 165 10.63 -3.42 3.77
C ALA A 165 10.53 -4.75 4.55
N LYS A 166 9.78 -4.78 5.65
CA LYS A 166 9.59 -5.94 6.53
C LYS A 166 8.43 -6.85 6.10
N MET A 167 7.46 -6.31 5.35
CA MET A 167 6.27 -7.06 4.93
C MET A 167 6.55 -8.37 4.19
N PRO A 168 7.50 -8.43 3.24
CA PRO A 168 7.78 -9.68 2.52
C PRO A 168 8.10 -10.85 3.45
N ARG A 169 9.00 -10.62 4.39
CA ARG A 169 9.40 -11.64 5.37
C ARG A 169 8.25 -11.99 6.33
N LEU A 170 7.59 -10.98 6.89
CA LEU A 170 6.45 -11.17 7.79
C LEU A 170 5.35 -12.00 7.14
N MET A 171 4.94 -11.66 5.92
CA MET A 171 3.90 -12.40 5.20
C MET A 171 4.30 -13.85 4.91
N GLY A 172 5.53 -14.08 4.45
CA GLY A 172 6.04 -15.43 4.22
C GLY A 172 6.04 -16.28 5.49
N LEU A 173 6.45 -15.71 6.63
CA LEU A 173 6.40 -16.38 7.93
C LEU A 173 4.97 -16.70 8.36
N ILE A 174 4.02 -15.76 8.20
CA ILE A 174 2.61 -16.00 8.53
C ILE A 174 2.07 -17.23 7.80
N PHE A 175 2.32 -17.36 6.49
CA PHE A 175 1.90 -18.54 5.76
C PHE A 175 2.54 -19.80 6.30
N ARG A 176 3.86 -19.81 6.51
CA ARG A 176 4.59 -20.98 7.00
C ARG A 176 4.14 -21.40 8.41
N TYR A 177 3.98 -20.45 9.33
CA TYR A 177 3.53 -20.75 10.69
C TYR A 177 2.11 -21.31 10.72
N ARG A 178 1.20 -20.75 9.91
CA ARG A 178 -0.18 -21.25 9.80
C ARG A 178 -0.25 -22.68 9.24
N GLU A 179 0.59 -22.99 8.26
CA GLU A 179 0.65 -24.30 7.63
C GLU A 179 1.51 -25.31 8.43
N GLY A 180 2.16 -24.87 9.49
CA GLY A 180 3.06 -25.71 10.29
C GLY A 180 4.40 -26.00 9.61
N ARG A 181 4.74 -25.32 8.53
CA ARG A 181 6.02 -25.45 7.79
C ARG A 181 7.13 -24.62 8.43
N VAL A 182 7.39 -24.82 9.72
CA VAL A 182 8.36 -24.04 10.51
C VAL A 182 9.75 -24.69 10.61
N SER A 183 9.88 -25.95 10.25
CA SER A 183 11.18 -26.60 10.08
C SER A 183 11.80 -26.11 8.75
N ASN A 184 13.05 -25.69 8.77
CA ASN A 184 13.78 -25.26 7.58
C ASN A 184 13.23 -24.01 6.89
N ILE A 185 12.91 -22.97 7.66
CA ILE A 185 12.59 -21.65 7.08
C ILE A 185 13.87 -21.11 6.42
N PRO A 186 13.84 -20.78 5.12
CA PRO A 186 15.01 -20.18 4.46
C PRO A 186 15.46 -18.90 5.15
N ALA A 187 16.75 -18.65 5.19
CA ALA A 187 17.27 -17.37 5.65
C ALA A 187 16.71 -16.22 4.79
N ASP A 188 16.53 -15.06 5.40
CA ASP A 188 16.11 -13.87 4.66
C ASP A 188 17.27 -13.40 3.78
N ASP A 189 17.04 -13.31 2.48
CA ASP A 189 18.03 -12.86 1.52
C ASP A 189 17.75 -11.41 1.11
N PHE A 190 18.44 -10.48 1.75
CA PHE A 190 18.30 -9.05 1.51
C PHE A 190 18.80 -8.59 0.14
N SER A 191 19.52 -9.43 -0.61
CA SER A 191 19.90 -9.12 -2.00
C SER A 191 18.72 -9.20 -2.98
N LEU A 192 17.66 -9.92 -2.60
CA LEU A 192 16.46 -10.08 -3.41
C LEU A 192 15.54 -8.84 -3.32
N PRO A 193 14.78 -8.56 -4.40
CA PRO A 193 13.71 -7.56 -4.37
C PRO A 193 12.58 -8.00 -3.41
N LEU A 194 11.68 -7.06 -3.05
CA LEU A 194 10.60 -7.32 -2.09
C LEU A 194 9.82 -8.61 -2.39
N VAL A 195 9.36 -8.79 -3.62
CA VAL A 195 8.61 -10.00 -4.01
C VAL A 195 9.50 -11.24 -3.94
N GLY A 196 10.77 -11.13 -4.34
CA GLY A 196 11.74 -12.22 -4.26
C GLY A 196 11.98 -12.69 -2.82
N ARG A 197 12.05 -11.77 -1.86
CA ARG A 197 12.17 -12.09 -0.43
C ARG A 197 10.93 -12.82 0.09
N PHE A 198 9.74 -12.40 -0.33
CA PHE A 198 8.50 -13.08 0.03
C PHE A 198 8.47 -14.52 -0.50
N THR A 199 8.72 -14.72 -1.80
CA THR A 199 8.68 -16.03 -2.43
C THR A 199 9.80 -16.97 -1.93
N ASN A 200 10.98 -16.39 -1.61
CA ASN A 200 12.06 -17.13 -0.96
C ASN A 200 11.66 -17.62 0.44
N THR A 201 11.03 -16.76 1.24
CA THR A 201 10.55 -17.15 2.57
C THR A 201 9.42 -18.18 2.48
N LEU A 202 8.49 -18.01 1.53
CA LEU A 202 7.35 -18.89 1.33
C LEU A 202 7.79 -20.30 0.90
N ASP A 203 8.79 -20.38 0.02
CA ASP A 203 9.48 -21.59 -0.41
C ASP A 203 8.52 -22.73 -0.78
N LEU A 204 7.82 -22.58 -1.88
CA LEU A 204 6.86 -23.55 -2.40
C LEU A 204 7.54 -24.52 -3.34
N ASP A 205 7.35 -25.81 -3.08
CA ASP A 205 7.85 -26.88 -3.94
C ASP A 205 7.11 -26.92 -5.29
N GLY A 206 7.83 -27.23 -6.36
CA GLY A 206 7.26 -27.42 -7.69
C GLY A 206 6.83 -26.13 -8.42
N ILE A 207 7.05 -24.98 -7.84
CA ILE A 207 6.73 -23.67 -8.44
C ILE A 207 7.99 -23.04 -9.04
N ASP A 208 7.91 -22.63 -10.30
CA ASP A 208 8.96 -21.81 -10.93
C ASP A 208 9.01 -20.43 -10.24
N LYS A 209 10.04 -20.22 -9.43
CA LYS A 209 10.22 -18.97 -8.66
C LYS A 209 10.33 -17.73 -9.56
N ALA A 210 10.90 -17.86 -10.78
CA ALA A 210 11.03 -16.71 -11.68
C ALA A 210 9.66 -16.29 -12.24
N VAL A 211 8.84 -17.26 -12.62
CA VAL A 211 7.46 -17.02 -13.06
C VAL A 211 6.64 -16.45 -11.92
N MET A 212 6.71 -17.04 -10.74
CA MET A 212 5.99 -16.57 -9.55
C MET A 212 6.37 -15.12 -9.20
N ASN A 213 7.66 -14.78 -9.17
CA ASN A 213 8.13 -13.43 -8.89
C ASN A 213 7.59 -12.43 -9.90
N ARG A 214 7.61 -12.74 -11.19
CA ARG A 214 7.08 -11.87 -12.23
C ARG A 214 5.59 -11.63 -12.07
N VAL A 215 4.81 -12.70 -11.89
CA VAL A 215 3.35 -12.62 -11.71
C VAL A 215 3.01 -11.78 -10.47
N LEU A 216 3.63 -12.08 -9.32
CA LEU A 216 3.36 -11.36 -8.08
C LEU A 216 3.86 -9.90 -8.13
N SER A 217 4.96 -9.61 -8.82
CA SER A 217 5.41 -8.22 -8.99
C SER A 217 4.41 -7.42 -9.80
N THR A 218 3.94 -7.96 -10.93
CA THR A 218 2.90 -7.31 -11.74
C THR A 218 1.61 -7.16 -10.94
N TYR A 219 1.18 -8.21 -10.24
CA TYR A 219 -0.01 -8.17 -9.39
C TYR A 219 0.10 -7.07 -8.31
N LEU A 220 1.25 -6.98 -7.63
CA LEU A 220 1.49 -5.97 -6.61
C LEU A 220 1.43 -4.56 -7.19
N VAL A 221 2.08 -4.30 -8.34
CA VAL A 221 2.03 -3.00 -9.01
C VAL A 221 0.59 -2.62 -9.36
N LEU A 222 -0.20 -3.54 -9.93
CA LEU A 222 -1.59 -3.29 -10.32
C LEU A 222 -2.52 -3.00 -9.14
N HIS A 223 -2.14 -3.37 -7.92
CA HIS A 223 -2.96 -3.23 -6.70
C HIS A 223 -2.34 -2.31 -5.64
N MET A 224 -1.29 -1.55 -5.99
CA MET A 224 -0.53 -0.79 -5.01
C MET A 224 -1.28 0.43 -4.48
N ASP A 225 -2.11 1.06 -5.30
CA ASP A 225 -2.99 2.16 -4.88
C ASP A 225 -4.32 2.11 -5.66
N HIS A 226 -5.42 2.41 -4.99
CA HIS A 226 -6.76 2.44 -5.59
C HIS A 226 -7.46 3.80 -5.40
N GLY A 227 -6.80 4.77 -4.81
CA GLY A 227 -7.43 6.02 -4.43
C GLY A 227 -8.17 5.98 -3.08
N GLY A 228 -8.65 7.14 -2.66
CA GLY A 228 -9.06 7.40 -1.29
C GLY A 228 -10.40 6.82 -0.84
N GLY A 229 -11.24 6.28 -1.75
CA GLY A 229 -12.64 5.97 -1.48
C GLY A 229 -12.93 4.55 -0.98
N ASN A 230 -11.95 3.65 -0.92
CA ASN A 230 -12.19 2.29 -0.43
C ASN A 230 -12.17 2.23 1.11
N LEU A 231 -12.86 1.22 1.66
CA LEU A 231 -13.06 1.09 3.11
C LEU A 231 -11.75 0.96 3.89
N SER A 232 -10.78 0.20 3.41
CA SER A 232 -9.51 0.03 4.10
C SER A 232 -8.69 1.32 4.15
N THR A 233 -8.60 2.04 3.04
CA THR A 233 -7.94 3.36 3.00
C THR A 233 -8.64 4.36 3.90
N PHE A 234 -9.98 4.40 3.89
CA PHE A 234 -10.76 5.24 4.79
C PHE A 234 -10.47 4.91 6.25
N THR A 235 -10.51 3.62 6.62
CA THR A 235 -10.26 3.18 8.00
C THR A 235 -8.85 3.53 8.44
N GLY A 236 -7.84 3.28 7.62
CA GLY A 236 -6.46 3.67 7.91
C GLY A 236 -6.31 5.18 8.12
N LYS A 237 -6.90 5.99 7.25
CA LYS A 237 -6.92 7.46 7.39
C LYS A 237 -7.66 7.92 8.64
N ALA A 238 -8.78 7.28 8.98
CA ALA A 238 -9.55 7.58 10.19
C ALA A 238 -8.73 7.32 11.46
N VAL A 239 -8.01 6.18 11.52
CA VAL A 239 -7.09 5.89 12.62
C VAL A 239 -5.94 6.91 12.67
N ALA A 240 -5.33 7.21 11.52
CA ALA A 240 -4.24 8.18 11.42
C ALA A 240 -4.66 9.60 11.82
N SER A 241 -5.93 9.99 11.61
CA SER A 241 -6.44 11.31 11.98
C SER A 241 -6.41 11.58 13.49
N GLY A 242 -6.38 10.52 14.30
CA GLY A 242 -6.18 10.58 15.75
C GLY A 242 -4.70 10.64 16.16
N HIS A 243 -3.77 10.87 15.22
CA HIS A 243 -2.33 10.82 15.45
C HIS A 243 -1.81 9.46 15.94
N ALA A 244 -2.51 8.36 15.59
CA ALA A 244 -2.01 7.01 15.83
C ALA A 244 -0.84 6.70 14.89
N THR A 245 0.01 5.74 15.30
CA THR A 245 1.18 5.33 14.50
C THR A 245 0.78 4.77 13.15
N VAL A 246 1.72 4.74 12.20
CA VAL A 246 1.57 4.08 10.89
C VAL A 246 1.15 2.62 11.06
N TYR A 247 1.74 1.91 12.03
CA TYR A 247 1.42 0.50 12.30
C TYR A 247 -0.03 0.33 12.76
N SER A 248 -0.52 1.18 13.66
CA SER A 248 -1.92 1.15 14.10
C SER A 248 -2.88 1.48 12.95
N SER A 249 -2.52 2.45 12.12
CA SER A 249 -3.31 2.85 10.95
C SER A 249 -3.39 1.74 9.91
N MET A 250 -2.26 1.07 9.63
CA MET A 250 -2.20 -0.05 8.68
C MET A 250 -2.90 -1.30 9.22
N ALA A 251 -2.75 -1.62 10.52
CA ALA A 251 -3.49 -2.73 11.12
C ALA A 251 -5.01 -2.48 11.05
N GLY A 252 -5.46 -1.25 11.31
CA GLY A 252 -6.87 -0.86 11.14
C GLY A 252 -7.35 -1.03 9.69
N ALA A 253 -6.53 -0.60 8.72
CA ALA A 253 -6.81 -0.78 7.30
C ALA A 253 -6.91 -2.28 6.92
N MET A 254 -6.00 -3.13 7.43
CA MET A 254 -6.03 -4.57 7.19
C MET A 254 -7.26 -5.24 7.81
N ASN A 255 -7.69 -4.82 8.99
CA ASN A 255 -8.93 -5.32 9.61
C ASN A 255 -10.16 -4.99 8.74
N ALA A 256 -10.24 -3.79 8.18
CA ALA A 256 -11.30 -3.43 7.24
C ALA A 256 -11.19 -4.22 5.92
N LEU A 257 -9.96 -4.46 5.43
CA LEU A 257 -9.71 -5.22 4.20
C LEU A 257 -10.12 -6.69 4.33
N SER A 258 -10.08 -7.27 5.54
CA SER A 258 -10.42 -8.67 5.80
C SER A 258 -11.92 -8.98 5.61
N GLY A 259 -12.77 -7.97 5.46
CA GLY A 259 -14.22 -8.15 5.31
C GLY A 259 -14.62 -8.83 3.99
N PRO A 260 -15.66 -9.69 3.99
CA PRO A 260 -16.09 -10.44 2.80
C PRO A 260 -16.65 -9.56 1.68
N LEU A 261 -17.09 -8.34 1.99
CA LEU A 261 -17.55 -7.37 1.00
C LEU A 261 -16.45 -6.42 0.53
N HIS A 262 -15.18 -6.69 0.89
CA HIS A 262 -14.02 -5.90 0.51
C HIS A 262 -12.88 -6.80 0.00
N GLY A 263 -11.69 -6.76 0.55
CA GLY A 263 -10.53 -7.51 0.04
C GLY A 263 -10.72 -9.03 0.00
N ARG A 264 -11.44 -9.59 0.96
CA ARG A 264 -11.77 -11.03 0.99
C ARG A 264 -12.62 -11.49 -0.20
N ALA A 265 -13.29 -10.57 -0.91
CA ALA A 265 -14.02 -10.89 -2.12
C ALA A 265 -13.10 -11.48 -3.23
N ASN A 266 -11.83 -11.11 -3.28
CA ASN A 266 -10.85 -11.68 -4.21
C ASN A 266 -10.62 -13.17 -3.95
N GLN A 267 -10.55 -13.59 -2.69
CA GLN A 267 -10.46 -15.01 -2.33
C GLN A 267 -11.67 -15.79 -2.82
N SER A 268 -12.89 -15.28 -2.56
CA SER A 268 -14.12 -15.92 -3.02
C SER A 268 -14.21 -16.00 -4.54
N CYS A 269 -13.71 -15.00 -5.25
CA CYS A 269 -13.63 -15.02 -6.71
C CYS A 269 -12.65 -16.11 -7.20
N PHE A 270 -11.50 -16.23 -6.57
CA PHE A 270 -10.51 -17.26 -6.92
C PHE A 270 -11.02 -18.69 -6.64
N GLU A 271 -11.77 -18.88 -5.55
CA GLU A 271 -12.38 -20.18 -5.21
C GLU A 271 -13.52 -20.56 -6.17
N PHE A 272 -14.12 -19.58 -6.86
CA PHE A 272 -15.20 -19.78 -7.82
C PHE A 272 -14.70 -20.19 -9.21
N VAL A 273 -13.47 -19.78 -9.62
CA VAL A 273 -12.85 -20.08 -10.92
C VAL A 273 -12.16 -21.44 -10.89
#